data_4125c5363126c1f99a1456c87725ef4e
#
_entry.id   4125c5363126c1f99a1456c87725ef4e
#
_cell.length_a   1.000
_cell.length_b   1.000
_cell.length_c   1.000
_cell.angle_alpha   90.00
_cell.angle_beta   90.00
_cell.angle_gamma   90.00
#
_symmetry.space_group_name_H-M   'P 1'
#
loop_
_entity.id
_entity.type
_entity.pdbx_description
1 polymer ?
#
loop_
_entity_poly.entity_id
_entity_poly.type
_entity_poly.pdbx_seq_one_letter_code
_entity_poly.pdbx_strand_id
1 'polypeptide(L)'
;MRRTGIWIAVLLLASCTKDGDTIYMRDPNEEQASTAPLVTVIYGDNSLGDRSYCDMIYEGVERTAQELGLRTMQLSPQSTEEGLQYLELMMRQMEAAQDTVRRLFIVTSPVYDEYLRNNSRRLEANARADLLYLETDTPLPGKGSTLYLPYYGAMFEAGAMMPALGPRVMLIGANRREQAVVEAIQGFTDGFNADMASSTEKKEKCLATTYLDATGDGGYVVADTTAMRMIHQWIADDIYDLVPICGGAFNTFWRMNEIEMDGLFIMGIDKEYRTPRSRLSVVKHIDRAVDRCIRQWLSSEGMPKHQSLGLASGYTEVVRTYMDYPEQYMVEVYEQLTEEKLKEIHETALRKETK
;
A
#
# COMPACT_ATOMS: atom_id res chain seq x y z
N MET A 1 68.93 -14.58 -8.23
CA MET A 1 67.71 -15.33 -7.89
C MET A 1 66.56 -14.35 -7.73
N ARG A 2 65.71 -14.22 -8.76
CA ARG A 2 64.51 -13.35 -8.78
C ARG A 2 63.31 -14.22 -8.49
N ARG A 3 62.59 -13.93 -7.40
CA ARG A 3 61.30 -14.56 -7.09
C ARG A 3 60.20 -13.71 -7.74
N THR A 4 59.58 -14.27 -8.77
CA THR A 4 58.36 -13.76 -9.40
C THR A 4 57.17 -14.18 -8.56
N GLY A 5 56.53 -13.19 -7.91
CA GLY A 5 55.23 -13.40 -7.22
C GLY A 5 54.11 -13.41 -8.24
N ILE A 6 53.40 -14.51 -8.32
CA ILE A 6 52.17 -14.64 -9.11
C ILE A 6 51.03 -14.05 -8.29
N TRP A 7 50.42 -12.93 -8.78
CA TRP A 7 49.18 -12.39 -8.27
C TRP A 7 48.02 -13.12 -8.92
N ILE A 8 47.32 -13.95 -8.16
CA ILE A 8 46.07 -14.55 -8.58
C ILE A 8 44.98 -13.47 -8.32
N ALA A 9 44.50 -12.85 -9.39
CA ALA A 9 43.30 -12.02 -9.35
C ALA A 9 42.09 -12.95 -9.27
N VAL A 10 41.47 -13.04 -8.10
CA VAL A 10 40.17 -13.69 -7.94
C VAL A 10 39.14 -12.73 -8.48
N LEU A 11 38.69 -12.97 -9.69
CA LEU A 11 37.45 -12.32 -10.24
C LEU A 11 36.25 -12.92 -9.49
N LEU A 12 35.76 -12.19 -8.52
CA LEU A 12 34.41 -12.39 -7.98
C LEU A 12 33.43 -11.99 -9.08
N LEU A 13 32.97 -12.97 -9.83
CA LEU A 13 31.74 -12.85 -10.62
C LEU A 13 30.58 -12.71 -9.62
N ALA A 14 30.15 -11.49 -9.40
CA ALA A 14 28.86 -11.25 -8.77
C ALA A 14 27.78 -11.77 -9.72
N SER A 15 27.43 -13.03 -9.55
CA SER A 15 26.20 -13.60 -10.08
C SER A 15 25.05 -12.88 -9.39
N CYS A 16 24.31 -12.07 -10.14
CA CYS A 16 22.99 -11.63 -9.72
C CYS A 16 22.05 -12.84 -9.76
N THR A 17 22.16 -13.71 -8.79
CA THR A 17 21.06 -14.58 -8.42
C THR A 17 20.07 -13.72 -7.66
N LYS A 18 18.80 -13.72 -8.10
CA LYS A 18 17.68 -13.30 -7.28
C LYS A 18 17.59 -14.31 -6.14
N ASP A 19 18.38 -14.11 -5.12
CA ASP A 19 18.28 -14.88 -3.89
C ASP A 19 17.11 -14.33 -3.10
N GLY A 20 16.05 -15.12 -3.06
CA GLY A 20 14.78 -14.80 -2.46
C GLY A 20 14.74 -14.79 -0.94
N ASP A 21 15.86 -14.82 -0.24
CA ASP A 21 15.92 -14.77 1.21
C ASP A 21 16.60 -13.48 1.68
N THR A 22 15.95 -12.34 1.49
CA THR A 22 16.51 -11.09 2.00
C THR A 22 16.01 -10.84 3.43
N ILE A 23 16.73 -11.41 4.39
CA ILE A 23 16.63 -10.98 5.79
C ILE A 23 17.53 -9.74 5.91
N TYR A 24 16.92 -8.56 5.92
CA TYR A 24 17.65 -7.33 6.20
C TYR A 24 17.86 -7.20 7.70
N MET A 25 18.99 -7.67 8.19
CA MET A 25 19.42 -7.44 9.56
C MET A 25 20.38 -6.25 9.59
N ARG A 26 20.07 -5.26 10.41
CA ARG A 26 21.02 -4.20 10.73
C ARG A 26 22.18 -4.81 11.52
N ASP A 27 23.43 -4.38 11.24
CA ASP A 27 24.69 -4.96 11.74
C ASP A 27 24.62 -5.44 13.19
N PRO A 28 24.86 -6.74 13.47
CA PRO A 28 24.83 -7.30 14.81
C PRO A 28 26.04 -6.92 15.69
N ASN A 29 27.02 -6.14 15.17
CA ASN A 29 28.28 -5.86 15.89
C ASN A 29 28.25 -4.64 16.82
N GLU A 30 27.13 -3.92 16.95
CA GLU A 30 27.00 -2.88 17.98
C GLU A 30 26.61 -3.54 19.32
N GLU A 31 27.57 -3.69 20.24
CA GLU A 31 27.36 -4.25 21.59
C GLU A 31 26.27 -3.52 22.42
N GLN A 32 25.93 -2.29 22.09
CA GLN A 32 24.76 -1.58 22.66
C GLN A 32 23.42 -2.03 22.06
N ALA A 33 23.42 -2.77 20.98
CA ALA A 33 22.23 -3.19 20.25
C ALA A 33 21.42 -4.29 20.95
N SER A 34 21.98 -5.00 21.92
CA SER A 34 21.34 -6.21 22.48
C SER A 34 20.10 -5.94 23.32
N THR A 35 19.95 -4.75 23.90
CA THR A 35 18.85 -4.38 24.78
C THR A 35 17.84 -3.41 24.17
N ALA A 36 18.15 -2.83 23.01
CA ALA A 36 17.24 -1.91 22.30
C ALA A 36 15.95 -2.64 21.87
N PRO A 37 14.79 -1.97 21.91
CA PRO A 37 13.55 -2.55 21.44
C PRO A 37 13.65 -2.99 19.98
N LEU A 38 12.97 -4.09 19.62
CA LEU A 38 13.00 -4.68 18.30
C LEU A 38 11.64 -4.56 17.63
N VAL A 39 11.62 -4.03 16.41
CA VAL A 39 10.47 -4.04 15.50
C VAL A 39 10.71 -5.09 14.43
N THR A 40 9.84 -6.09 14.34
CA THR A 40 9.87 -7.11 13.28
C THR A 40 8.67 -6.93 12.39
N VAL A 41 8.90 -6.78 11.08
CA VAL A 41 7.84 -6.66 10.08
C VAL A 41 7.75 -7.94 9.28
N ILE A 42 6.54 -8.48 9.10
CA ILE A 42 6.25 -9.64 8.26
C ILE A 42 5.33 -9.17 7.14
N TYR A 43 5.86 -9.22 5.94
CA TYR A 43 5.15 -8.83 4.71
C TYR A 43 4.31 -9.98 4.15
N GLY A 44 3.44 -9.67 3.18
CA GLY A 44 2.86 -10.69 2.30
C GLY A 44 3.94 -11.30 1.38
N ASP A 45 3.59 -12.36 0.71
CA ASP A 45 4.50 -13.04 -0.22
C ASP A 45 4.90 -12.13 -1.39
N ASN A 46 6.22 -12.07 -1.65
CA ASN A 46 6.83 -11.28 -2.73
C ASN A 46 6.37 -9.81 -2.81
N SER A 47 5.99 -9.21 -1.68
CA SER A 47 5.36 -7.89 -1.68
C SER A 47 6.33 -6.72 -1.55
N LEU A 48 7.54 -6.91 -1.02
CA LEU A 48 8.57 -5.86 -1.04
C LEU A 48 9.07 -5.61 -2.46
N GLY A 49 9.35 -4.34 -2.76
CA GLY A 49 9.72 -3.88 -4.10
C GLY A 49 8.50 -3.52 -4.95
N ASP A 50 7.31 -3.42 -4.33
CA ASP A 50 6.08 -2.99 -5.00
C ASP A 50 6.09 -1.50 -5.39
N ARG A 51 7.08 -0.75 -4.92
CA ARG A 51 7.22 0.71 -5.08
C ARG A 51 5.99 1.48 -4.61
N SER A 52 5.21 0.89 -3.73
CA SER A 52 3.95 1.40 -3.24
C SER A 52 3.79 1.07 -1.75
N TYR A 53 2.73 0.38 -1.37
CA TYR A 53 2.28 0.12 -0.02
C TYR A 53 3.35 -0.54 0.88
N CYS A 54 3.94 -1.66 0.44
CA CYS A 54 4.91 -2.39 1.25
C CYS A 54 6.24 -1.65 1.39
N ASP A 55 6.70 -1.01 0.32
CA ASP A 55 7.91 -0.19 0.35
C ASP A 55 7.72 1.05 1.25
N MET A 56 6.52 1.65 1.28
CA MET A 56 6.22 2.77 2.19
C MET A 56 6.23 2.33 3.66
N ILE A 57 5.74 1.13 3.99
CA ILE A 57 5.86 0.56 5.34
C ILE A 57 7.32 0.38 5.71
N TYR A 58 8.10 -0.24 4.81
CA TYR A 58 9.54 -0.43 5.01
C TYR A 58 10.24 0.89 5.32
N GLU A 59 10.06 1.90 4.48
CA GLU A 59 10.65 3.23 4.65
C GLU A 59 10.20 3.90 5.96
N GLY A 60 8.92 3.79 6.30
CA GLY A 60 8.37 4.33 7.55
C GLY A 60 8.97 3.68 8.78
N VAL A 61 9.08 2.36 8.80
CA VAL A 61 9.68 1.60 9.91
C VAL A 61 11.16 1.93 10.06
N GLU A 62 11.95 1.90 8.96
CA GLU A 62 13.39 2.16 9.01
C GLU A 62 13.69 3.60 9.46
N ARG A 63 12.96 4.58 8.92
CA ARG A 63 13.09 5.99 9.34
C ARG A 63 12.81 6.13 10.85
N THR A 64 11.69 5.59 11.32
CA THR A 64 11.30 5.68 12.74
C THR A 64 12.29 4.95 13.65
N ALA A 65 12.75 3.78 13.22
CA ALA A 65 13.74 3.01 13.97
C ALA A 65 15.07 3.75 14.10
N GLN A 66 15.53 4.38 13.03
CA GLN A 66 16.74 5.20 13.04
C GLN A 66 16.61 6.40 13.99
N GLU A 67 15.48 7.10 13.95
CA GLU A 67 15.23 8.26 14.82
C GLU A 67 15.17 7.88 16.31
N LEU A 68 14.61 6.71 16.63
CA LEU A 68 14.36 6.28 18.00
C LEU A 68 15.40 5.28 18.54
N GLY A 69 16.41 4.92 17.75
CA GLY A 69 17.44 3.96 18.16
C GLY A 69 16.91 2.53 18.34
N LEU A 70 15.92 2.13 17.54
CA LEU A 70 15.34 0.79 17.55
C LEU A 70 16.12 -0.15 16.63
N ARG A 71 16.02 -1.45 16.91
CA ARG A 71 16.42 -2.49 15.96
C ARG A 71 15.25 -2.87 15.08
N THR A 72 15.54 -3.26 13.84
CA THR A 72 14.54 -3.72 12.87
C THR A 72 14.88 -5.11 12.34
N MET A 73 13.86 -5.86 11.97
CA MET A 73 13.95 -7.09 11.19
C MET A 73 12.81 -7.08 10.18
N GLN A 74 13.15 -7.15 8.91
CA GLN A 74 12.19 -7.12 7.80
C GLN A 74 12.14 -8.51 7.15
N LEU A 75 10.98 -9.17 7.20
CA LEU A 75 10.77 -10.53 6.70
C LEU A 75 9.85 -10.49 5.48
N SER A 76 10.39 -10.77 4.30
CA SER A 76 9.66 -10.85 3.03
C SER A 76 9.62 -12.29 2.55
N PRO A 77 8.57 -13.06 2.89
CA PRO A 77 8.45 -14.46 2.50
C PRO A 77 8.22 -14.61 0.99
N GLN A 78 8.63 -15.76 0.45
CA GLN A 78 8.42 -16.11 -0.95
C GLN A 78 7.03 -16.71 -1.20
N SER A 79 6.35 -17.13 -0.14
CA SER A 79 5.01 -17.68 -0.18
C SER A 79 4.27 -17.41 1.12
N THR A 80 2.94 -17.44 1.06
CA THR A 80 2.08 -17.36 2.27
C THR A 80 2.44 -18.43 3.30
N GLU A 81 2.78 -19.65 2.86
CA GLU A 81 3.17 -20.75 3.75
C GLU A 81 4.45 -20.42 4.52
N GLU A 82 5.46 -19.86 3.86
CA GLU A 82 6.70 -19.41 4.50
C GLU A 82 6.41 -18.28 5.51
N GLY A 83 5.56 -17.32 5.16
CA GLY A 83 5.13 -16.27 6.07
C GLY A 83 4.43 -16.81 7.31
N LEU A 84 3.60 -17.84 7.18
CA LEU A 84 2.98 -18.54 8.31
C LEU A 84 4.02 -19.26 9.17
N GLN A 85 5.08 -19.81 8.58
CA GLN A 85 6.19 -20.40 9.34
C GLN A 85 6.96 -19.35 10.13
N TYR A 86 7.20 -18.16 9.56
CA TYR A 86 7.80 -17.04 10.28
C TYR A 86 6.93 -16.60 11.47
N LEU A 87 5.62 -16.46 11.27
CA LEU A 87 4.68 -16.13 12.34
C LEU A 87 4.69 -17.18 13.45
N GLU A 88 4.65 -18.46 13.13
CA GLU A 88 4.68 -19.53 14.11
C GLU A 88 6.01 -19.57 14.86
N LEU A 89 7.15 -19.42 14.17
CA LEU A 89 8.46 -19.33 14.81
C LEU A 89 8.52 -18.17 15.80
N MET A 90 8.02 -17.02 15.39
CA MET A 90 7.94 -15.82 16.18
C MET A 90 7.07 -16.01 17.44
N MET A 91 5.89 -16.60 17.29
CA MET A 91 5.00 -16.90 18.44
C MET A 91 5.68 -17.83 19.43
N ARG A 92 6.35 -18.90 18.98
CA ARG A 92 7.11 -19.81 19.84
C ARG A 92 8.27 -19.13 20.55
N GLN A 93 9.00 -18.28 19.84
CA GLN A 93 10.08 -17.51 20.46
C GLN A 93 9.55 -16.60 21.57
N MET A 94 8.38 -15.99 21.37
CA MET A 94 7.77 -15.13 22.38
C MET A 94 7.27 -15.89 23.59
N GLU A 95 6.67 -17.06 23.41
CA GLU A 95 6.26 -17.93 24.50
C GLU A 95 7.45 -18.37 25.37
N ALA A 96 8.59 -18.61 24.74
CA ALA A 96 9.81 -19.08 25.40
C ALA A 96 10.70 -17.94 25.95
N ALA A 97 10.50 -16.69 25.49
CA ALA A 97 11.41 -15.58 25.82
C ALA A 97 11.31 -15.16 27.29
N GLN A 98 12.44 -15.17 27.97
CA GLN A 98 12.63 -14.62 29.32
C GLN A 98 13.43 -13.32 29.28
N ASP A 99 13.72 -12.79 28.10
CA ASP A 99 14.53 -11.60 27.94
C ASP A 99 13.77 -10.31 28.33
N THR A 100 14.51 -9.23 28.49
CA THR A 100 13.97 -7.92 28.88
C THR A 100 13.66 -7.03 27.69
N VAL A 101 13.89 -7.50 26.46
CA VAL A 101 13.73 -6.73 25.22
C VAL A 101 12.26 -6.57 24.88
N ARG A 102 11.80 -5.33 24.68
CA ARG A 102 10.46 -5.07 24.10
C ARG A 102 10.47 -5.41 22.62
N ARG A 103 9.40 -6.04 22.15
CA ARG A 103 9.24 -6.47 20.75
C ARG A 103 7.89 -6.04 20.22
N LEU A 104 7.91 -5.42 19.04
CA LEU A 104 6.71 -5.15 18.26
C LEU A 104 6.76 -5.98 16.99
N PHE A 105 5.71 -6.73 16.74
CA PHE A 105 5.49 -7.41 15.46
C PHE A 105 4.49 -6.64 14.67
N ILE A 106 4.85 -6.30 13.42
CA ILE A 106 3.97 -5.65 12.45
C ILE A 106 3.69 -6.66 11.34
N VAL A 107 2.42 -6.99 11.13
CA VAL A 107 1.99 -7.92 10.09
C VAL A 107 1.19 -7.13 9.07
N THR A 108 1.60 -7.18 7.80
CA THR A 108 1.13 -6.23 6.80
C THR A 108 0.09 -6.79 5.85
N SER A 109 -0.11 -8.11 5.82
CA SER A 109 -0.94 -8.76 4.81
C SER A 109 -2.16 -9.47 5.39
N PRO A 110 -3.35 -9.29 4.78
CA PRO A 110 -4.59 -9.95 5.18
C PRO A 110 -4.56 -11.48 5.00
N VAL A 111 -3.64 -12.02 4.22
CA VAL A 111 -3.48 -13.49 4.07
C VAL A 111 -3.20 -14.21 5.39
N TYR A 112 -2.75 -13.48 6.42
CA TYR A 112 -2.47 -14.01 7.76
C TYR A 112 -3.61 -13.85 8.75
N ASP A 113 -4.77 -13.30 8.35
CA ASP A 113 -5.88 -12.95 9.25
C ASP A 113 -6.36 -14.15 10.09
N GLU A 114 -6.65 -15.27 9.46
CA GLU A 114 -7.11 -16.48 10.17
C GLU A 114 -6.08 -16.96 11.20
N TYR A 115 -4.80 -16.98 10.83
CA TYR A 115 -3.74 -17.37 11.75
C TYR A 115 -3.65 -16.41 12.94
N LEU A 116 -3.68 -15.11 12.69
CA LEU A 116 -3.57 -14.09 13.75
C LEU A 116 -4.76 -14.12 14.69
N ARG A 117 -5.99 -14.26 14.19
CA ARG A 117 -7.19 -14.36 15.03
C ARG A 117 -7.17 -15.58 15.94
N ASN A 118 -6.62 -16.69 15.47
CA ASN A 118 -6.52 -17.92 16.23
C ASN A 118 -5.36 -17.92 17.23
N ASN A 119 -4.29 -17.15 17.00
CA ASN A 119 -3.03 -17.26 17.74
C ASN A 119 -2.61 -15.99 18.51
N SER A 120 -3.20 -14.82 18.25
CA SER A 120 -2.75 -13.55 18.88
C SER A 120 -2.80 -13.56 20.42
N ARG A 121 -3.67 -14.36 21.04
CA ARG A 121 -3.73 -14.54 22.49
C ARG A 121 -2.48 -15.18 23.09
N ARG A 122 -1.69 -15.91 22.29
CA ARG A 122 -0.43 -16.51 22.75
C ARG A 122 0.57 -15.45 23.23
N LEU A 123 0.48 -14.23 22.66
CA LEU A 123 1.32 -13.09 23.09
C LEU A 123 0.98 -12.57 24.49
N GLU A 124 -0.18 -12.92 25.05
CA GLU A 124 -0.55 -12.53 26.43
C GLU A 124 0.40 -13.10 27.48
N ALA A 125 1.05 -14.22 27.18
CA ALA A 125 2.05 -14.84 28.03
C ALA A 125 3.33 -13.99 28.18
N ASN A 126 3.59 -13.06 27.25
CA ASN A 126 4.78 -12.20 27.27
C ASN A 126 4.39 -10.72 27.36
N ALA A 127 4.62 -10.10 28.50
CA ALA A 127 4.32 -8.69 28.75
C ALA A 127 5.12 -7.71 27.85
N ARG A 128 6.20 -8.17 27.22
CA ARG A 128 7.11 -7.36 26.40
C ARG A 128 6.93 -7.55 24.90
N ALA A 129 6.03 -8.44 24.49
CA ALA A 129 5.68 -8.65 23.09
C ALA A 129 4.33 -8.00 22.77
N ASP A 130 4.29 -7.23 21.71
CA ASP A 130 3.10 -6.57 21.16
C ASP A 130 2.97 -6.88 19.68
N LEU A 131 1.75 -6.85 19.17
CA LEU A 131 1.41 -7.12 17.77
C LEU A 131 0.61 -5.95 17.19
N LEU A 132 0.99 -5.49 16.02
CA LEU A 132 0.23 -4.57 15.19
C LEU A 132 -0.13 -5.27 13.87
N TYR A 133 -1.41 -5.43 13.62
CA TYR A 133 -1.91 -5.98 12.36
C TYR A 133 -2.51 -4.86 11.51
N LEU A 134 -2.03 -4.74 10.27
CA LEU A 134 -2.43 -3.69 9.34
C LEU A 134 -3.58 -4.13 8.44
N GLU A 135 -4.30 -3.16 7.89
CA GLU A 135 -5.37 -3.33 6.88
C GLU A 135 -6.56 -4.19 7.34
N THR A 136 -6.91 -4.07 8.61
CA THR A 136 -8.15 -4.67 9.11
C THR A 136 -8.93 -3.68 9.97
N ASP A 137 -10.23 -3.56 9.72
CA ASP A 137 -11.18 -2.78 10.51
C ASP A 137 -11.69 -3.52 11.75
N THR A 138 -11.33 -4.78 11.88
CA THR A 138 -11.83 -5.65 12.96
C THR A 138 -10.72 -5.91 13.99
N PRO A 139 -10.95 -5.58 15.27
CA PRO A 139 -9.98 -5.81 16.34
C PRO A 139 -9.57 -7.29 16.45
N LEU A 140 -8.29 -7.54 16.72
CA LEU A 140 -7.79 -8.88 17.05
C LEU A 140 -8.18 -9.29 18.48
N PRO A 141 -8.39 -10.59 18.74
CA PRO A 141 -8.45 -11.10 20.11
C PRO A 141 -7.15 -10.82 20.88
N GLY A 142 -7.23 -10.86 22.20
CA GLY A 142 -6.03 -10.79 23.07
C GLY A 142 -5.31 -9.44 22.98
N LYS A 143 -3.99 -9.48 22.94
CA LYS A 143 -3.09 -8.33 23.09
C LYS A 143 -2.82 -7.56 21.79
N GLY A 144 -3.16 -8.13 20.62
CA GLY A 144 -2.89 -7.49 19.32
C GLY A 144 -3.67 -6.19 19.12
N SER A 145 -3.02 -5.21 18.53
CA SER A 145 -3.61 -3.96 18.02
C SER A 145 -3.86 -4.06 16.53
N THR A 146 -4.83 -3.31 16.02
CA THR A 146 -5.13 -3.25 14.59
C THR A 146 -5.11 -1.83 14.08
N LEU A 147 -4.66 -1.65 12.85
CA LEU A 147 -4.66 -0.37 12.14
C LEU A 147 -5.34 -0.56 10.78
N TYR A 148 -6.32 0.27 10.50
CA TYR A 148 -7.00 0.32 9.22
C TYR A 148 -6.91 1.72 8.61
N LEU A 149 -6.58 1.81 7.34
CA LEU A 149 -6.62 3.03 6.56
C LEU A 149 -7.71 2.88 5.48
N PRO A 150 -8.96 3.29 5.76
CA PRO A 150 -10.07 3.12 4.83
C PRO A 150 -9.81 3.89 3.52
N TYR A 151 -10.12 3.23 2.41
CA TYR A 151 -10.05 3.85 1.09
C TYR A 151 -11.32 4.57 0.68
N TYR A 152 -12.47 4.18 1.25
CA TYR A 152 -13.78 4.57 0.74
C TYR A 152 -13.92 6.08 0.54
N GLY A 153 -13.57 6.88 1.56
CA GLY A 153 -13.73 8.34 1.51
C GLY A 153 -12.89 9.00 0.40
N ALA A 154 -11.59 8.70 0.36
CA ALA A 154 -10.69 9.25 -0.64
C ALA A 154 -11.04 8.77 -2.07
N MET A 155 -11.44 7.51 -2.23
CA MET A 155 -11.88 6.98 -3.52
C MET A 155 -13.23 7.55 -3.94
N PHE A 156 -14.16 7.82 -3.02
CA PHE A 156 -15.39 8.56 -3.32
C PHE A 156 -15.08 9.97 -3.83
N GLU A 157 -14.19 10.68 -3.16
CA GLU A 157 -13.76 12.03 -3.56
C GLU A 157 -13.14 12.01 -4.97
N ALA A 158 -12.21 11.08 -5.24
CA ALA A 158 -11.61 10.92 -6.56
C ALA A 158 -12.66 10.57 -7.63
N GLY A 159 -13.54 9.61 -7.34
CA GLY A 159 -14.63 9.21 -8.23
C GLY A 159 -15.58 10.35 -8.56
N ALA A 160 -15.91 11.21 -7.58
CA ALA A 160 -16.81 12.36 -7.79
C ALA A 160 -16.19 13.46 -8.68
N MET A 161 -14.86 13.55 -8.72
CA MET A 161 -14.14 14.48 -9.63
C MET A 161 -13.94 13.92 -11.04
N MET A 162 -13.88 12.60 -11.20
CA MET A 162 -13.55 11.98 -12.49
C MET A 162 -14.44 12.35 -13.67
N PRO A 163 -15.77 12.54 -13.55
CA PRO A 163 -16.59 12.95 -14.71
C PRO A 163 -16.17 14.25 -15.37
N ALA A 164 -15.54 15.17 -14.61
CA ALA A 164 -14.97 16.41 -15.15
C ALA A 164 -13.60 16.21 -15.81
N LEU A 165 -12.82 15.23 -15.34
CA LEU A 165 -11.46 14.95 -15.81
C LEU A 165 -11.44 13.97 -16.99
N GLY A 166 -12.20 12.89 -16.90
CA GLY A 166 -12.33 11.85 -17.89
C GLY A 166 -13.56 10.99 -17.62
N PRO A 167 -14.58 11.02 -18.51
CA PRO A 167 -15.85 10.34 -18.27
C PRO A 167 -15.83 8.83 -18.59
N ARG A 168 -14.73 8.30 -19.14
CA ARG A 168 -14.63 6.90 -19.59
C ARG A 168 -13.50 6.18 -18.86
N VAL A 169 -13.86 5.49 -17.80
CA VAL A 169 -12.95 4.96 -16.76
C VAL A 169 -13.00 3.44 -16.67
N MET A 170 -11.84 2.81 -16.56
CA MET A 170 -11.68 1.40 -16.18
C MET A 170 -11.13 1.28 -14.75
N LEU A 171 -11.89 0.68 -13.85
CA LEU A 171 -11.43 0.23 -12.55
C LEU A 171 -10.77 -1.15 -12.69
N ILE A 172 -9.57 -1.31 -12.14
CA ILE A 172 -8.83 -2.56 -12.18
C ILE A 172 -8.60 -2.99 -10.74
N GLY A 173 -9.38 -3.95 -10.24
CA GLY A 173 -9.17 -4.54 -8.92
C GLY A 173 -8.19 -5.71 -8.98
N ALA A 174 -7.40 -5.93 -7.92
CA ALA A 174 -6.63 -7.15 -7.78
C ALA A 174 -7.58 -8.35 -7.74
N ASN A 175 -8.43 -8.42 -6.72
CA ASN A 175 -9.40 -9.49 -6.53
C ASN A 175 -10.68 -8.97 -5.86
N ARG A 176 -11.66 -9.87 -5.65
CA ARG A 176 -12.96 -9.56 -5.03
C ARG A 176 -13.04 -9.92 -3.54
N ARG A 177 -11.98 -10.46 -2.99
CA ARG A 177 -11.99 -10.98 -1.61
C ARG A 177 -11.39 -9.99 -0.63
N GLU A 178 -10.44 -9.19 -1.08
CA GLU A 178 -9.78 -8.23 -0.22
C GLU A 178 -10.64 -7.00 0.04
N GLN A 179 -10.90 -6.73 1.31
CA GLN A 179 -11.77 -5.66 1.74
C GLN A 179 -11.32 -4.30 1.20
N ALA A 180 -10.03 -3.99 1.29
CA ALA A 180 -9.49 -2.70 0.84
C ALA A 180 -9.72 -2.47 -0.67
N VAL A 181 -9.59 -3.53 -1.49
CA VAL A 181 -9.84 -3.46 -2.94
C VAL A 181 -11.33 -3.24 -3.22
N VAL A 182 -12.20 -4.00 -2.56
CA VAL A 182 -13.67 -3.90 -2.73
C VAL A 182 -14.17 -2.54 -2.28
N GLU A 183 -13.70 -2.06 -1.14
CA GLU A 183 -14.06 -0.75 -0.58
C GLU A 183 -13.59 0.40 -1.49
N ALA A 184 -12.38 0.32 -2.02
CA ALA A 184 -11.86 1.32 -2.94
C ALA A 184 -12.68 1.39 -4.24
N ILE A 185 -13.03 0.25 -4.83
CA ILE A 185 -13.88 0.17 -6.02
C ILE A 185 -15.27 0.72 -5.73
N GLN A 186 -15.86 0.37 -4.58
CA GLN A 186 -17.18 0.85 -4.18
C GLN A 186 -17.17 2.36 -3.96
N GLY A 187 -16.20 2.89 -3.22
CA GLY A 187 -16.07 4.33 -2.97
C GLY A 187 -15.97 5.10 -4.27
N PHE A 188 -15.08 4.69 -5.18
CA PHE A 188 -14.93 5.34 -6.48
C PHE A 188 -16.23 5.28 -7.33
N THR A 189 -16.87 4.11 -7.37
CA THR A 189 -18.12 3.91 -8.11
C THR A 189 -19.24 4.82 -7.58
N ASP A 190 -19.40 4.90 -6.27
CA ASP A 190 -20.41 5.75 -5.64
C ASP A 190 -20.12 7.23 -5.91
N GLY A 191 -18.86 7.66 -5.84
CA GLY A 191 -18.45 9.02 -6.18
C GLY A 191 -18.72 9.37 -7.63
N PHE A 192 -18.29 8.50 -8.56
CA PHE A 192 -18.48 8.68 -10.00
C PHE A 192 -19.96 8.83 -10.38
N ASN A 193 -20.84 8.08 -9.73
CA ASN A 193 -22.28 8.09 -9.95
C ASN A 193 -23.03 9.19 -9.18
N ALA A 194 -22.36 9.90 -8.26
CA ALA A 194 -22.99 10.94 -7.45
C ALA A 194 -23.36 12.23 -8.23
N ASP A 195 -22.93 12.34 -9.50
CA ASP A 195 -23.16 13.49 -10.40
C ASP A 195 -22.80 14.87 -9.79
N MET A 196 -21.75 14.88 -8.95
CA MET A 196 -21.33 16.10 -8.27
C MET A 196 -20.51 17.03 -9.16
N ALA A 197 -19.80 16.49 -10.16
CA ALA A 197 -19.06 17.24 -11.18
C ALA A 197 -19.56 16.81 -12.55
N SER A 198 -20.59 17.48 -13.06
CA SER A 198 -21.14 17.17 -14.39
C SER A 198 -20.55 18.11 -15.45
N SER A 199 -20.04 17.53 -16.55
CA SER A 199 -19.68 18.27 -17.76
C SER A 199 -20.90 19.02 -18.30
N THR A 200 -20.71 20.26 -18.73
CA THR A 200 -21.72 21.05 -19.44
C THR A 200 -22.10 20.39 -20.77
N GLU A 201 -21.18 19.68 -21.40
CA GLU A 201 -21.47 18.73 -22.47
C GLU A 201 -21.70 17.36 -21.84
N LYS A 202 -22.88 16.76 -22.06
CA LYS A 202 -23.19 15.39 -21.66
C LYS A 202 -22.32 14.39 -22.44
N LYS A 203 -21.02 14.32 -22.13
CA LYS A 203 -20.18 13.22 -22.57
C LYS A 203 -20.74 11.95 -21.93
N GLU A 204 -20.94 10.92 -22.71
CA GLU A 204 -21.45 9.64 -22.22
C GLU A 204 -20.49 9.08 -21.18
N LYS A 205 -20.96 8.99 -19.93
CA LYS A 205 -20.19 8.40 -18.83
C LYS A 205 -20.10 6.89 -19.04
N CYS A 206 -18.92 6.35 -18.92
CA CYS A 206 -18.67 4.92 -18.93
C CYS A 206 -17.76 4.55 -17.78
N LEU A 207 -18.26 3.74 -16.87
CA LEU A 207 -17.48 3.16 -15.78
C LEU A 207 -17.53 1.64 -15.90
N ALA A 208 -16.39 1.04 -16.20
CA ALA A 208 -16.24 -0.41 -16.26
C ALA A 208 -15.32 -0.90 -15.13
N THR A 209 -15.50 -2.14 -14.71
CA THR A 209 -14.69 -2.77 -13.67
C THR A 209 -14.20 -4.14 -14.13
N THR A 210 -12.92 -4.40 -13.94
CA THR A 210 -12.32 -5.71 -14.13
C THR A 210 -11.52 -6.13 -12.91
N TYR A 211 -11.30 -7.43 -12.73
CA TYR A 211 -10.45 -7.99 -11.68
C TYR A 211 -9.38 -8.86 -12.32
N LEU A 212 -8.13 -8.73 -11.86
CA LEU A 212 -7.00 -9.52 -12.36
C LEU A 212 -7.12 -10.97 -11.90
N ASP A 213 -7.62 -11.20 -10.69
CA ASP A 213 -8.03 -12.52 -10.19
C ASP A 213 -9.45 -12.43 -9.62
N ALA A 214 -10.44 -12.76 -10.46
CA ALA A 214 -11.86 -12.64 -10.09
C ALA A 214 -12.33 -13.71 -9.08
N THR A 215 -11.60 -14.79 -8.90
CA THR A 215 -11.99 -15.98 -8.12
C THR A 215 -11.10 -16.28 -6.92
N GLY A 216 -9.83 -15.87 -6.99
CA GLY A 216 -8.82 -16.06 -5.97
C GLY A 216 -8.62 -14.84 -5.08
N ASP A 217 -7.49 -14.82 -4.44
CA ASP A 217 -6.95 -13.76 -3.57
C ASP A 217 -5.65 -13.14 -4.13
N GLY A 218 -5.29 -13.48 -5.38
CA GLY A 218 -4.18 -12.93 -6.13
C GLY A 218 -4.50 -11.60 -6.84
N GLY A 219 -3.91 -11.42 -8.04
CA GLY A 219 -4.13 -10.22 -8.87
C GLY A 219 -3.17 -9.06 -8.58
N TYR A 220 -2.16 -9.28 -7.76
CA TYR A 220 -1.11 -8.28 -7.45
C TYR A 220 0.08 -8.31 -8.39
N VAL A 221 0.10 -9.27 -9.31
CA VAL A 221 1.10 -9.43 -10.36
C VAL A 221 0.41 -9.67 -11.69
N VAL A 222 0.88 -9.03 -12.75
CA VAL A 222 0.40 -9.22 -14.12
C VAL A 222 1.59 -9.27 -15.07
N ALA A 223 1.56 -10.18 -16.05
CA ALA A 223 2.61 -10.24 -17.06
C ALA A 223 2.53 -9.04 -18.03
N ASP A 224 3.68 -8.54 -18.47
CA ASP A 224 3.79 -7.40 -19.40
C ASP A 224 2.92 -7.56 -20.65
N THR A 225 2.96 -8.74 -21.26
CA THR A 225 2.16 -9.05 -22.46
C THR A 225 0.66 -9.02 -22.20
N THR A 226 0.22 -9.41 -21.01
CA THR A 226 -1.18 -9.36 -20.59
C THR A 226 -1.60 -7.92 -20.35
N ALA A 227 -0.81 -7.14 -19.60
CA ALA A 227 -1.09 -5.73 -19.35
C ALA A 227 -1.17 -4.92 -20.68
N MET A 228 -0.22 -5.12 -21.59
CA MET A 228 -0.22 -4.46 -22.89
C MET A 228 -1.47 -4.81 -23.71
N ARG A 229 -1.84 -6.08 -23.76
CA ARG A 229 -3.06 -6.52 -24.47
C ARG A 229 -4.32 -5.90 -23.86
N MET A 230 -4.39 -5.77 -22.54
CA MET A 230 -5.51 -5.12 -21.87
C MET A 230 -5.57 -3.62 -22.19
N ILE A 231 -4.42 -2.92 -22.17
CA ILE A 231 -4.32 -1.50 -22.52
C ILE A 231 -4.82 -1.29 -23.96
N HIS A 232 -4.33 -2.06 -24.94
CA HIS A 232 -4.78 -1.96 -26.34
C HIS A 232 -6.29 -2.19 -26.48
N GLN A 233 -6.84 -3.15 -25.73
CA GLN A 233 -8.29 -3.40 -25.75
C GLN A 233 -9.06 -2.21 -25.20
N TRP A 234 -8.62 -1.61 -24.09
CA TRP A 234 -9.30 -0.46 -23.49
C TRP A 234 -9.23 0.79 -24.38
N ILE A 235 -8.09 1.02 -25.04
CA ILE A 235 -7.98 2.08 -26.06
C ILE A 235 -8.99 1.84 -27.19
N ALA A 236 -9.12 0.60 -27.68
CA ALA A 236 -10.09 0.25 -28.72
C ALA A 236 -11.55 0.39 -28.27
N ASP A 237 -11.81 0.29 -26.95
CA ASP A 237 -13.13 0.47 -26.33
C ASP A 237 -13.38 1.95 -25.92
N ASP A 238 -12.55 2.89 -26.38
CA ASP A 238 -12.61 4.32 -26.04
C ASP A 238 -12.52 4.59 -24.52
N ILE A 239 -11.84 3.76 -23.75
CA ILE A 239 -11.49 4.05 -22.37
C ILE A 239 -10.24 4.92 -22.34
N TYR A 240 -10.23 5.97 -21.53
CA TYR A 240 -9.12 6.92 -21.47
C TYR A 240 -8.46 7.03 -20.10
N ASP A 241 -9.12 6.58 -19.05
CA ASP A 241 -8.63 6.66 -17.68
C ASP A 241 -8.64 5.29 -17.01
N LEU A 242 -7.51 4.92 -16.39
CA LEU A 242 -7.34 3.71 -15.60
C LEU A 242 -7.22 4.03 -14.11
N VAL A 243 -7.89 3.24 -13.29
CA VAL A 243 -7.82 3.30 -11.82
C VAL A 243 -7.39 1.92 -11.31
N PRO A 244 -6.08 1.67 -11.21
CA PRO A 244 -5.54 0.35 -10.91
C PRO A 244 -5.37 0.13 -9.40
N ILE A 245 -6.35 -0.50 -8.78
CA ILE A 245 -6.38 -0.90 -7.36
C ILE A 245 -5.86 -2.34 -7.27
N CYS A 246 -4.59 -2.54 -7.58
CA CYS A 246 -4.00 -3.86 -7.78
C CYS A 246 -2.54 -3.97 -7.31
N GLY A 247 -2.13 -3.14 -6.35
CA GLY A 247 -0.81 -3.22 -5.70
C GLY A 247 0.34 -3.28 -6.72
N GLY A 248 1.24 -4.27 -6.61
CA GLY A 248 2.40 -4.40 -7.48
C GLY A 248 2.11 -4.48 -8.99
N ALA A 249 0.92 -4.98 -9.39
CA ALA A 249 0.50 -4.99 -10.80
C ALA A 249 0.34 -3.57 -11.38
N PHE A 250 0.09 -2.55 -10.54
CA PHE A 250 0.08 -1.14 -10.93
C PHE A 250 1.36 -0.77 -11.70
N ASN A 251 2.54 -1.18 -11.21
CA ASN A 251 3.82 -0.84 -11.85
C ASN A 251 3.95 -1.42 -13.25
N THR A 252 3.34 -2.58 -13.51
CA THR A 252 3.33 -3.18 -14.84
C THR A 252 2.42 -2.41 -15.78
N PHE A 253 1.19 -2.05 -15.36
CA PHE A 253 0.30 -1.19 -16.17
C PHE A 253 0.96 0.17 -16.43
N TRP A 254 1.54 0.78 -15.41
CA TRP A 254 2.25 2.05 -15.56
C TRP A 254 3.34 1.98 -16.63
N ARG A 255 4.27 1.03 -16.49
CA ARG A 255 5.40 0.86 -17.41
C ARG A 255 4.94 0.54 -18.84
N MET A 256 3.95 -0.36 -19.01
CA MET A 256 3.44 -0.70 -20.31
C MET A 256 2.72 0.48 -20.97
N ASN A 257 2.00 1.27 -20.20
CA ASN A 257 1.33 2.47 -20.67
C ASN A 257 2.30 3.60 -21.10
N GLU A 258 3.48 3.70 -20.45
CA GLU A 258 4.51 4.68 -20.86
C GLU A 258 5.14 4.37 -22.21
N ILE A 259 5.17 3.10 -22.60
CA ILE A 259 5.68 2.65 -23.91
C ILE A 259 4.67 2.97 -25.01
N GLU A 260 3.39 3.03 -24.70
CA GLU A 260 2.32 3.29 -25.65
C GLU A 260 2.22 4.79 -25.99
N MET A 261 2.30 5.15 -27.27
CA MET A 261 2.28 6.56 -27.71
C MET A 261 0.94 7.23 -27.40
N ASP A 262 -0.17 6.50 -27.60
CA ASP A 262 -1.54 6.95 -27.32
C ASP A 262 -2.02 6.43 -25.94
N GLY A 263 -1.11 6.31 -24.98
CA GLY A 263 -1.39 5.72 -23.69
C GLY A 263 -2.46 6.46 -22.88
N LEU A 264 -3.08 5.71 -22.00
CA LEU A 264 -4.17 6.15 -21.14
C LEU A 264 -3.67 7.02 -19.97
N PHE A 265 -4.55 7.80 -19.38
CA PHE A 265 -4.29 8.40 -18.07
C PHE A 265 -4.40 7.32 -17.00
N ILE A 266 -3.50 7.35 -16.01
CA ILE A 266 -3.51 6.42 -14.90
C ILE A 266 -3.60 7.21 -13.59
N MET A 267 -4.60 6.90 -12.78
CA MET A 267 -4.70 7.45 -11.43
C MET A 267 -3.65 6.81 -10.52
N GLY A 268 -2.92 7.62 -9.76
CA GLY A 268 -2.00 7.14 -8.73
C GLY A 268 -2.76 6.47 -7.58
N ILE A 269 -2.23 5.36 -7.07
CA ILE A 269 -2.77 4.66 -5.90
C ILE A 269 -1.65 4.49 -4.87
N ASP A 270 -1.98 4.60 -3.60
CA ASP A 270 -1.15 4.56 -2.40
C ASP A 270 -0.21 5.76 -2.25
N LYS A 271 0.38 6.24 -3.30
CA LYS A 271 1.27 7.40 -3.30
C LYS A 271 0.98 8.38 -4.42
N GLU A 272 1.55 9.56 -4.30
CA GLU A 272 1.45 10.59 -5.32
C GLU A 272 2.28 10.25 -6.55
N TYR A 273 1.65 10.38 -7.74
CA TYR A 273 2.30 10.25 -9.03
C TYR A 273 2.15 11.57 -9.82
N ARG A 274 3.25 12.34 -9.93
CA ARG A 274 3.30 13.58 -10.71
C ARG A 274 3.90 13.32 -12.08
N THR A 275 3.06 12.98 -13.04
CA THR A 275 3.46 12.76 -14.42
C THR A 275 2.41 13.31 -15.39
N PRO A 276 2.78 13.56 -16.68
CA PRO A 276 1.83 14.04 -17.68
C PRO A 276 0.63 13.11 -17.95
N ARG A 277 0.61 11.91 -17.38
CA ARG A 277 -0.48 10.94 -17.53
C ARG A 277 -1.17 10.58 -16.23
N SER A 278 -0.96 11.37 -15.17
CA SER A 278 -1.68 11.22 -13.91
C SER A 278 -2.45 12.50 -13.59
N ARG A 279 -3.76 12.41 -13.48
CA ARG A 279 -4.65 13.56 -13.17
C ARG A 279 -4.97 13.66 -11.69
N LEU A 280 -5.06 12.51 -11.04
CA LEU A 280 -5.33 12.37 -9.61
C LEU A 280 -4.44 11.28 -9.03
N SER A 281 -4.15 11.40 -7.74
CA SER A 281 -3.60 10.30 -6.96
C SER A 281 -4.40 10.19 -5.66
N VAL A 282 -4.78 8.97 -5.29
CA VAL A 282 -5.28 8.66 -3.94
C VAL A 282 -4.10 8.17 -3.13
N VAL A 283 -3.71 8.95 -2.14
CA VAL A 283 -2.53 8.71 -1.31
C VAL A 283 -2.95 8.10 0.02
N LYS A 284 -2.21 7.09 0.45
CA LYS A 284 -2.37 6.41 1.73
C LYS A 284 -1.06 6.55 2.52
N HIS A 285 -1.05 7.40 3.52
CA HIS A 285 0.14 7.68 4.35
C HIS A 285 0.41 6.57 5.36
N ILE A 286 0.58 5.34 4.87
CA ILE A 286 0.84 4.18 5.72
C ILE A 286 2.18 4.30 6.47
N ASP A 287 3.19 4.92 5.87
CA ASP A 287 4.47 5.21 6.49
C ASP A 287 4.32 6.08 7.75
N ARG A 288 3.48 7.13 7.68
CA ARG A 288 3.16 8.00 8.81
C ARG A 288 2.31 7.30 9.86
N ALA A 289 1.39 6.43 9.44
CA ALA A 289 0.53 5.68 10.34
C ALA A 289 1.33 4.64 11.14
N VAL A 290 2.27 3.95 10.50
CA VAL A 290 3.17 3.01 11.16
C VAL A 290 4.13 3.73 12.12
N ASP A 291 4.72 4.87 11.71
CA ASP A 291 5.52 5.72 12.60
C ASP A 291 4.73 6.09 13.87
N ARG A 292 3.50 6.55 13.72
CA ARG A 292 2.61 6.86 14.84
C ARG A 292 2.40 5.66 15.76
N CYS A 293 2.13 4.48 15.21
CA CYS A 293 1.91 3.27 15.99
C CYS A 293 3.16 2.84 16.75
N ILE A 294 4.35 2.94 16.15
CA ILE A 294 5.63 2.63 16.81
C ILE A 294 5.88 3.59 17.98
N ARG A 295 5.63 4.89 17.80
CA ARG A 295 5.77 5.88 18.89
C ARG A 295 4.76 5.65 20.01
N GLN A 296 3.51 5.32 19.69
CA GLN A 296 2.50 4.94 20.67
C GLN A 296 2.92 3.67 21.44
N TRP A 297 3.43 2.66 20.72
CA TRP A 297 3.95 1.44 21.34
C TRP A 297 5.03 1.73 22.38
N LEU A 298 5.93 2.67 22.11
CA LEU A 298 7.00 3.05 23.05
C LEU A 298 6.50 3.90 24.22
N SER A 299 5.38 4.58 24.08
CA SER A 299 4.82 5.44 25.11
C SER A 299 4.28 4.63 26.32
N SER A 300 4.02 5.31 27.42
CA SER A 300 3.41 4.71 28.60
C SER A 300 1.95 4.30 28.41
N GLU A 301 1.26 4.91 27.44
CA GLU A 301 -0.15 4.62 27.13
C GLU A 301 -0.31 3.37 26.25
N GLY A 302 0.74 3.04 25.47
CA GLY A 302 0.71 1.94 24.52
C GLY A 302 -0.13 2.23 23.28
N MET A 303 -0.26 1.23 22.40
CA MET A 303 -1.11 1.33 21.22
C MET A 303 -2.58 1.11 21.59
N PRO A 304 -3.52 1.89 21.03
CA PRO A 304 -4.95 1.57 21.07
C PRO A 304 -5.23 0.17 20.48
N LYS A 305 -6.29 -0.46 20.97
CA LYS A 305 -6.69 -1.79 20.51
C LYS A 305 -7.04 -1.81 19.01
N HIS A 306 -7.63 -0.73 18.52
CA HIS A 306 -7.99 -0.52 17.14
C HIS A 306 -7.86 0.96 16.78
N GLN A 307 -7.35 1.25 15.60
CA GLN A 307 -7.29 2.58 15.01
C GLN A 307 -7.77 2.52 13.56
N SER A 308 -8.68 3.44 13.21
CA SER A 308 -9.05 3.72 11.82
C SER A 308 -8.59 5.14 11.48
N LEU A 309 -7.69 5.27 10.51
CA LEU A 309 -7.06 6.52 10.12
C LEU A 309 -7.29 6.77 8.62
N GLY A 310 -8.39 7.45 8.30
CA GLY A 310 -8.80 7.71 6.93
C GLY A 310 -8.69 9.19 6.53
N LEU A 311 -9.59 9.60 5.64
CA LEU A 311 -9.67 10.95 5.06
C LEU A 311 -9.84 12.03 6.15
N ALA A 312 -10.73 11.79 7.13
CA ALA A 312 -10.97 12.74 8.23
C ALA A 312 -9.73 12.99 9.10
N SER A 313 -8.83 12.05 9.19
CA SER A 313 -7.59 12.14 9.97
C SER A 313 -6.36 12.56 9.14
N GLY A 314 -6.53 12.74 7.82
CA GLY A 314 -5.47 13.10 6.89
C GLY A 314 -4.44 11.99 6.64
N TYR A 315 -4.82 10.73 6.84
CA TYR A 315 -3.98 9.58 6.50
C TYR A 315 -4.34 8.96 5.15
N THR A 316 -5.50 9.28 4.60
CA THR A 316 -5.81 9.13 3.18
C THR A 316 -6.18 10.50 2.62
N GLU A 317 -5.82 10.77 1.37
CA GLU A 317 -6.13 12.04 0.71
C GLU A 317 -6.18 11.88 -0.82
N VAL A 318 -6.80 12.85 -1.49
CA VAL A 318 -6.77 12.97 -2.95
C VAL A 318 -5.85 14.12 -3.35
N VAL A 319 -4.78 13.78 -4.06
CA VAL A 319 -3.85 14.77 -4.64
C VAL A 319 -4.27 15.06 -6.08
N ARG A 320 -4.50 16.36 -6.36
CA ARG A 320 -4.97 16.84 -7.66
C ARG A 320 -3.78 17.17 -8.56
N THR A 321 -3.23 16.19 -9.24
CA THR A 321 -2.07 16.35 -10.12
C THR A 321 -2.43 17.03 -11.45
N TYR A 322 -3.71 17.07 -11.82
CA TYR A 322 -4.17 17.82 -12.99
C TYR A 322 -3.90 19.33 -12.90
N MET A 323 -3.70 19.88 -11.71
CA MET A 323 -3.36 21.28 -11.50
C MET A 323 -1.95 21.64 -12.03
N ASP A 324 -1.09 20.65 -12.27
CA ASP A 324 0.24 20.84 -12.86
C ASP A 324 0.18 20.96 -14.40
N TYR A 325 -0.99 20.77 -15.02
CA TYR A 325 -1.18 20.94 -16.46
C TYR A 325 -1.33 22.42 -16.84
N PRO A 326 -0.92 22.80 -18.07
CA PRO A 326 -1.16 24.15 -18.56
C PRO A 326 -2.65 24.51 -18.54
N GLU A 327 -2.99 25.64 -17.95
CA GLU A 327 -4.37 26.10 -17.72
C GLU A 327 -5.23 26.06 -18.98
N GLN A 328 -4.65 26.39 -20.14
CA GLN A 328 -5.35 26.39 -21.44
C GLN A 328 -5.98 25.03 -21.83
N TYR A 329 -5.45 23.92 -21.31
CA TYR A 329 -5.98 22.56 -21.53
C TYR A 329 -6.96 22.10 -20.46
N MET A 330 -7.08 22.89 -19.38
CA MET A 330 -7.85 22.52 -18.20
C MET A 330 -9.02 23.48 -17.90
N VAL A 331 -9.30 24.44 -18.80
CA VAL A 331 -10.34 25.46 -18.60
C VAL A 331 -11.69 24.83 -18.22
N GLU A 332 -12.16 23.85 -18.99
CA GLU A 332 -13.44 23.17 -18.70
C GLU A 332 -13.42 22.44 -17.36
N VAL A 333 -12.27 21.90 -16.96
CA VAL A 333 -12.11 21.21 -15.68
C VAL A 333 -12.20 22.20 -14.53
N TYR A 334 -11.53 23.36 -14.62
CA TYR A 334 -11.59 24.40 -13.58
C TYR A 334 -12.98 25.02 -13.45
N GLU A 335 -13.73 25.12 -14.55
CA GLU A 335 -15.13 25.59 -14.50
C GLU A 335 -16.06 24.62 -13.79
N GLN A 336 -15.76 23.31 -13.83
CA GLN A 336 -16.58 22.27 -13.21
C GLN A 336 -16.13 21.93 -11.79
N LEU A 337 -14.82 21.98 -11.52
CA LEU A 337 -14.19 21.68 -10.23
C LEU A 337 -13.75 22.99 -9.55
N THR A 338 -14.70 23.88 -9.30
CA THR A 338 -14.47 25.10 -8.51
C THR A 338 -14.11 24.75 -7.06
N GLU A 339 -13.43 25.66 -6.34
CA GLU A 339 -13.07 25.45 -4.93
C GLU A 339 -14.31 25.13 -4.05
N GLU A 340 -15.46 25.76 -4.35
CA GLU A 340 -16.71 25.47 -3.65
C GLU A 340 -17.18 24.03 -3.94
N LYS A 341 -17.13 23.60 -5.19
CA LYS A 341 -17.50 22.24 -5.60
C LYS A 341 -16.57 21.20 -5.00
N LEU A 342 -15.27 21.44 -5.01
CA LEU A 342 -14.27 20.58 -4.40
C LEU A 342 -14.50 20.42 -2.89
N LYS A 343 -14.84 21.51 -2.21
CA LYS A 343 -15.21 21.48 -0.79
C LYS A 343 -16.47 20.65 -0.55
N GLU A 344 -17.52 20.82 -1.37
CA GLU A 344 -18.76 20.03 -1.29
C GLU A 344 -18.48 18.52 -1.47
N ILE A 345 -17.65 18.17 -2.45
CA ILE A 345 -17.22 16.79 -2.72
C ILE A 345 -16.50 16.22 -1.49
N HIS A 346 -15.50 16.94 -0.98
CA HIS A 346 -14.73 16.53 0.19
C HIS A 346 -15.61 16.34 1.44
N GLU A 347 -16.46 17.28 1.76
CA GLU A 347 -17.40 17.17 2.90
C GLU A 347 -18.37 15.98 2.74
N THR A 348 -18.75 15.67 1.49
CA THR A 348 -19.58 14.50 1.21
C THR A 348 -18.80 13.20 1.40
N ALA A 349 -17.56 13.16 0.94
CA ALA A 349 -16.65 12.01 1.13
C ALA A 349 -16.45 11.71 2.63
N LEU A 350 -16.18 12.74 3.44
CA LEU A 350 -16.06 12.60 4.90
C LEU A 350 -17.32 11.99 5.54
N ARG A 351 -18.52 12.46 5.16
CA ARG A 351 -19.79 11.91 5.68
C ARG A 351 -20.05 10.47 5.24
N LYS A 352 -19.50 10.06 4.12
CA LYS A 352 -19.66 8.70 3.57
C LYS A 352 -18.69 7.72 4.21
N GLU A 353 -17.46 8.14 4.49
CA GLU A 353 -16.44 7.29 5.13
C GLU A 353 -16.85 6.87 6.55
N THR A 354 -17.59 7.71 7.26
CA THR A 354 -18.02 7.45 8.66
C THR A 354 -19.26 6.58 8.81
N LYS A 355 -19.84 6.11 7.71
CA LYS A 355 -21.04 5.23 7.71
C LYS A 355 -20.69 3.78 7.49
#